data_35e63e93f5f8b3cfdd25151ec838ab80
#
_entry.id   35e63e93f5f8b3cfdd25151ec838ab80
#
_cell.length_a   1.000
_cell.length_b   1.000
_cell.length_c   1.000
_cell.angle_alpha   90.00
_cell.angle_beta   90.00
_cell.angle_gamma   90.00
#
_symmetry.space_group_name_H-M   'P 1'
#
loop_
_entity.id
_entity.type
_entity.pdbx_description
1 polymer ?
#
loop_
_entity_poly.entity_id
_entity_poly.type
_entity_poly.pdbx_seq_one_letter_code
_entity_poly.pdbx_strand_id
1 'polypeptide(L)'
;MSEDDDKDPHYPMREQLRRSREPRERPPLEEPPARRRHARGWHPRFLTIASFSITALILGFLAFALGTLPDLQRALDMAQGQTLSITVVDATGEDIGRRGRRTAPTVPLGETPPYLIKAVLATEDRRFYEHGGFDPRGIARAAWTNLIHFDLVEGGSTITQQVAKNLYLNHSRTIWRKAQEALITIWLENNLSKDEILTLYLNRIYMGAGNYGMDAAAQYYFGKSVRDVSLPEAAILAGLP
;
A
#
# COMPACT_ATOMS: atom_id res chain seq x y z
N MET A 1 -21.49 63.05 -98.98
CA MET A 1 -22.74 62.44 -99.33
C MET A 1 -22.68 60.98 -98.97
N SER A 2 -23.51 60.56 -97.98
CA SER A 2 -23.88 59.28 -97.55
C SER A 2 -22.90 58.55 -96.61
N GLU A 3 -23.17 58.77 -95.36
CA GLU A 3 -22.83 57.93 -94.19
C GLU A 3 -23.64 56.61 -94.31
N ASP A 4 -23.05 55.46 -94.18
CA ASP A 4 -23.73 54.20 -93.91
C ASP A 4 -23.05 53.43 -92.79
N ASP A 5 -23.73 53.46 -91.76
CA ASP A 5 -23.99 52.55 -90.66
C ASP A 5 -23.16 51.23 -90.63
N ASP A 6 -22.17 51.20 -89.81
CA ASP A 6 -21.50 49.97 -89.33
C ASP A 6 -22.20 49.50 -88.03
N LYS A 7 -23.31 48.78 -88.16
CA LYS A 7 -23.93 48.07 -87.03
C LYS A 7 -23.30 46.71 -86.85
N ASP A 8 -22.30 46.71 -85.96
CA ASP A 8 -21.66 45.44 -85.52
C ASP A 8 -22.71 44.46 -84.91
N PRO A 9 -23.03 43.32 -85.53
CA PRO A 9 -23.99 42.39 -85.07
C PRO A 9 -23.62 41.62 -83.79
N HIS A 10 -22.44 41.84 -83.24
CA HIS A 10 -21.97 41.14 -82.05
C HIS A 10 -22.18 41.86 -80.70
N TYR A 11 -22.80 43.04 -80.70
CA TYR A 11 -23.03 43.84 -79.52
C TYR A 11 -23.85 43.15 -78.41
N PRO A 12 -24.89 42.41 -78.67
CA PRO A 12 -25.67 41.75 -77.60
C PRO A 12 -24.97 40.61 -76.93
N MET A 13 -24.05 39.93 -77.64
CA MET A 13 -23.33 38.80 -77.06
C MET A 13 -22.25 39.24 -76.07
N ARG A 14 -21.58 40.39 -76.23
CA ARG A 14 -20.62 40.92 -75.31
C ARG A 14 -21.25 41.42 -73.99
N GLU A 15 -22.46 41.94 -74.07
CA GLU A 15 -23.22 42.37 -72.88
C GLU A 15 -23.69 41.17 -72.04
N GLN A 16 -24.15 40.08 -72.71
CA GLN A 16 -24.49 38.87 -71.99
C GLN A 16 -23.30 38.19 -71.34
N LEU A 17 -22.11 38.20 -71.94
CA LEU A 17 -20.89 37.66 -71.38
C LEU A 17 -20.35 38.53 -70.22
N ARG A 18 -20.65 39.84 -70.23
CA ARG A 18 -20.30 40.72 -69.13
C ARG A 18 -21.18 40.49 -67.92
N ARG A 19 -22.51 40.28 -68.10
CA ARG A 19 -23.44 39.93 -67.02
C ARG A 19 -23.21 38.57 -66.44
N SER A 20 -22.66 37.61 -67.17
CA SER A 20 -22.31 36.28 -66.68
C SER A 20 -21.01 36.25 -65.86
N ARG A 21 -20.21 37.36 -65.87
CA ARG A 21 -18.97 37.51 -65.09
C ARG A 21 -19.14 38.36 -63.83
N GLU A 22 -20.34 38.88 -63.51
CA GLU A 22 -20.60 39.51 -62.22
C GLU A 22 -20.55 38.42 -61.14
N PRO A 23 -19.73 38.59 -60.10
CA PRO A 23 -19.65 37.64 -58.99
C PRO A 23 -21.04 37.56 -58.37
N ARG A 24 -21.71 36.40 -58.49
CA ARG A 24 -22.91 36.14 -57.67
C ARG A 24 -22.53 36.31 -56.23
N GLU A 25 -23.02 37.36 -55.55
CA GLU A 25 -22.91 37.44 -54.12
C GLU A 25 -23.46 36.17 -53.50
N ARG A 26 -22.58 35.38 -52.87
CA ARG A 26 -23.02 34.23 -52.12
C ARG A 26 -23.89 34.74 -50.97
N PRO A 27 -25.07 34.18 -50.76
CA PRO A 27 -25.86 34.54 -49.61
C PRO A 27 -25.02 34.30 -48.35
N PRO A 28 -25.16 35.15 -47.33
CA PRO A 28 -24.45 34.97 -46.04
C PRO A 28 -24.62 33.51 -45.58
N LEU A 29 -23.51 32.84 -45.30
CA LEU A 29 -23.58 31.49 -44.72
C LEU A 29 -24.29 31.66 -43.38
N GLU A 30 -25.51 31.21 -43.25
CA GLU A 30 -26.18 31.09 -41.96
C GLU A 30 -25.28 30.23 -41.09
N GLU A 31 -24.68 30.83 -40.09
CA GLU A 31 -23.93 30.12 -39.08
C GLU A 31 -24.86 29.08 -38.44
N PRO A 32 -24.46 27.79 -38.42
CA PRO A 32 -25.29 26.76 -37.82
C PRO A 32 -25.50 27.17 -36.34
N PRO A 33 -26.72 27.02 -35.81
CA PRO A 33 -27.06 27.43 -34.47
C PRO A 33 -26.06 26.78 -33.52
N ALA A 34 -25.38 27.59 -32.70
CA ALA A 34 -24.40 27.12 -31.71
C ALA A 34 -25.04 25.98 -30.92
N ARG A 35 -24.57 24.75 -31.14
CA ARG A 35 -24.99 23.59 -30.35
C ARG A 35 -24.66 23.90 -28.89
N ARG A 36 -25.64 24.38 -28.13
CA ARG A 36 -25.58 24.46 -26.69
C ARG A 36 -25.28 23.05 -26.18
N ARG A 37 -24.00 22.78 -25.91
CA ARG A 37 -23.60 21.62 -25.11
C ARG A 37 -24.30 21.84 -23.77
N HIS A 38 -25.44 21.19 -23.58
CA HIS A 38 -26.00 21.00 -22.26
C HIS A 38 -24.93 20.24 -21.48
N ALA A 39 -24.05 20.97 -20.80
CA ALA A 39 -23.28 20.40 -19.75
C ALA A 39 -24.31 19.81 -18.77
N ARG A 40 -24.46 18.49 -18.82
CA ARG A 40 -25.32 17.71 -17.93
C ARG A 40 -24.69 17.83 -16.55
N GLY A 41 -24.89 19.00 -15.93
CA GLY A 41 -24.45 19.26 -14.56
C GLY A 41 -25.12 18.21 -13.69
N TRP A 42 -24.31 17.41 -13.01
CA TRP A 42 -24.81 16.50 -12.01
C TRP A 42 -25.57 17.32 -10.98
N HIS A 43 -26.86 17.01 -10.82
CA HIS A 43 -27.69 17.74 -9.87
C HIS A 43 -27.02 17.69 -8.49
N PRO A 44 -26.86 18.80 -7.76
CA PRO A 44 -26.22 18.83 -6.44
C PRO A 44 -26.82 17.83 -5.47
N ARG A 45 -28.11 17.49 -5.60
CA ARG A 45 -28.78 16.44 -4.84
C ARG A 45 -28.22 15.04 -5.09
N PHE A 46 -27.78 14.74 -6.32
CA PHE A 46 -27.15 13.45 -6.61
C PHE A 46 -25.79 13.31 -5.93
N LEU A 47 -25.00 14.38 -5.95
CA LEU A 47 -23.70 14.40 -5.28
C LEU A 47 -23.86 14.28 -3.75
N THR A 48 -24.86 14.92 -3.14
CA THR A 48 -25.12 14.78 -1.72
C THR A 48 -25.57 13.38 -1.34
N ILE A 49 -26.52 12.78 -2.08
CA ILE A 49 -26.96 11.39 -1.84
C ILE A 49 -25.80 10.41 -2.01
N ALA A 50 -25.00 10.56 -3.06
CA ALA A 50 -23.82 9.73 -3.29
C ALA A 50 -22.80 9.85 -2.13
N SER A 51 -22.56 11.09 -1.65
CA SER A 51 -21.69 11.33 -0.49
C SER A 51 -22.20 10.66 0.78
N PHE A 52 -23.50 10.82 1.11
CA PHE A 52 -24.11 10.14 2.26
C PHE A 52 -24.05 8.62 2.16
N SER A 53 -24.32 8.06 0.98
CA SER A 53 -24.26 6.61 0.76
C SER A 53 -22.83 6.08 0.93
N ILE A 54 -21.82 6.77 0.38
CA ILE A 54 -20.41 6.40 0.54
C ILE A 54 -20.01 6.49 2.02
N THR A 55 -20.37 7.56 2.71
CA THR A 55 -20.07 7.71 4.14
C THR A 55 -20.72 6.60 4.96
N ALA A 56 -21.99 6.27 4.73
CA ALA A 56 -22.68 5.18 5.42
C ALA A 56 -22.02 3.82 5.16
N LEU A 57 -21.59 3.55 3.92
CA LEU A 57 -20.84 2.34 3.56
C LEU A 57 -19.49 2.26 4.28
N ILE A 58 -18.74 3.38 4.35
CA ILE A 58 -17.46 3.45 5.06
C ILE A 58 -17.68 3.20 6.57
N LEU A 59 -18.66 3.86 7.18
CA LEU A 59 -18.96 3.68 8.60
C LEU A 59 -19.43 2.26 8.89
N GLY A 60 -20.29 1.68 8.05
CA GLY A 60 -20.73 0.29 8.17
C GLY A 60 -19.57 -0.70 8.05
N PHE A 61 -18.67 -0.48 7.09
CA PHE A 61 -17.46 -1.26 6.93
C PHE A 61 -16.54 -1.15 8.16
N LEU A 62 -16.35 0.06 8.68
CA LEU A 62 -15.53 0.31 9.86
C LEU A 62 -16.12 -0.34 11.12
N ALA A 63 -17.44 -0.19 11.34
CA ALA A 63 -18.14 -0.82 12.46
C ALA A 63 -18.07 -2.35 12.42
N PHE A 64 -18.24 -2.93 11.22
CA PHE A 64 -18.06 -4.37 11.02
C PHE A 64 -16.59 -4.78 11.27
N ALA A 65 -15.60 -3.99 10.81
CA ALA A 65 -14.18 -4.24 11.04
C ALA A 65 -13.87 -4.26 12.55
N LEU A 66 -14.36 -3.28 13.29
CA LEU A 66 -14.18 -3.20 14.74
C LEU A 66 -14.85 -4.38 15.46
N GLY A 67 -16.07 -4.75 15.04
CA GLY A 67 -16.82 -5.86 15.64
C GLY A 67 -16.22 -7.24 15.38
N THR A 68 -15.34 -7.37 14.39
CA THR A 68 -14.64 -8.63 14.04
C THR A 68 -13.17 -8.66 14.48
N LEU A 69 -12.70 -7.62 15.18
CA LEU A 69 -11.36 -7.64 15.76
C LEU A 69 -11.24 -8.75 16.81
N PRO A 70 -10.12 -9.45 16.87
CA PRO A 70 -9.83 -10.36 17.97
C PRO A 70 -9.74 -9.59 19.30
N ASP A 71 -9.82 -10.29 20.41
CA ASP A 71 -9.52 -9.71 21.72
C ASP A 71 -8.03 -9.34 21.77
N LEU A 72 -7.77 -8.06 21.54
CA LEU A 72 -6.41 -7.54 21.37
C LEU A 72 -5.57 -7.67 22.64
N GLN A 73 -6.19 -7.44 23.81
CA GLN A 73 -5.50 -7.57 25.08
C GLN A 73 -5.11 -9.02 25.34
N ARG A 74 -6.05 -9.94 25.17
CA ARG A 74 -5.79 -11.37 25.34
C ARG A 74 -4.71 -11.90 24.36
N ALA A 75 -4.75 -11.44 23.12
CA ALA A 75 -3.74 -11.83 22.13
C ALA A 75 -2.36 -11.26 22.47
N LEU A 76 -2.28 -10.06 23.05
CA LEU A 76 -1.05 -9.47 23.55
C LEU A 76 -0.50 -10.28 24.73
N ASP A 77 -1.35 -10.64 25.70
CA ASP A 77 -0.95 -11.46 26.87
C ASP A 77 -0.44 -12.83 26.41
N MET A 78 -1.11 -13.45 25.43
CA MET A 78 -0.63 -14.71 24.82
C MET A 78 0.69 -14.51 24.06
N ALA A 79 0.89 -13.35 23.43
CA ALA A 79 2.13 -13.07 22.72
C ALA A 79 3.31 -12.86 23.68
N GLN A 80 3.07 -12.36 24.86
CA GLN A 80 4.09 -12.24 25.92
C GLN A 80 4.34 -13.57 26.62
N GLY A 81 3.37 -14.49 26.59
CA GLY A 81 3.49 -15.83 27.17
C GLY A 81 4.32 -16.80 26.30
N GLN A 82 4.72 -17.90 26.89
CA GLN A 82 5.42 -18.97 26.19
C GLN A 82 4.43 -19.74 25.29
N THR A 83 4.79 -19.99 24.03
CA THR A 83 4.02 -20.87 23.15
C THR A 83 4.35 -22.33 23.47
N LEU A 84 3.31 -23.15 23.59
CA LEU A 84 3.48 -24.59 23.84
C LEU A 84 4.15 -25.23 22.61
N SER A 85 5.30 -25.87 22.84
CA SER A 85 5.96 -26.75 21.88
C SER A 85 6.19 -28.11 22.54
N ILE A 86 6.06 -29.19 21.78
CA ILE A 86 6.36 -30.56 22.23
C ILE A 86 7.70 -30.93 21.64
N THR A 87 8.69 -31.14 22.50
CA THR A 87 9.98 -31.74 22.14
C THR A 87 9.97 -33.21 22.48
N VAL A 88 10.26 -34.04 21.51
CA VAL A 88 10.42 -35.48 21.70
C VAL A 88 11.90 -35.75 21.85
N VAL A 89 12.29 -36.28 22.99
CA VAL A 89 13.67 -36.64 23.29
C VAL A 89 13.81 -38.18 23.37
N ASP A 90 15.00 -38.70 23.07
CA ASP A 90 15.31 -40.10 23.27
C ASP A 90 15.57 -40.44 24.76
N ALA A 91 15.88 -41.72 25.03
CA ALA A 91 16.17 -42.15 26.40
C ALA A 91 17.44 -41.54 27.01
N THR A 92 18.28 -40.92 26.19
CA THR A 92 19.50 -40.20 26.63
C THR A 92 19.26 -38.72 26.80
N GLY A 93 18.05 -38.18 26.46
CA GLY A 93 17.69 -36.81 26.52
C GLY A 93 18.05 -36.01 25.23
N GLU A 94 18.48 -36.69 24.17
CA GLU A 94 18.77 -36.05 22.88
C GLU A 94 17.48 -35.73 22.14
N ASP A 95 17.42 -34.56 21.48
CA ASP A 95 16.26 -34.08 20.77
C ASP A 95 16.05 -34.88 19.46
N ILE A 96 15.04 -35.78 19.44
CA ILE A 96 14.68 -36.58 18.26
C ILE A 96 13.78 -35.80 17.31
N GLY A 97 12.99 -34.89 17.85
CA GLY A 97 12.06 -34.12 17.04
C GLY A 97 11.23 -33.13 17.85
N ARG A 98 10.73 -32.14 17.18
CA ARG A 98 9.89 -31.09 17.80
C ARG A 98 8.65 -30.84 16.97
N ARG A 99 7.52 -30.72 17.66
CA ARG A 99 6.25 -30.35 17.04
C ARG A 99 5.75 -29.04 17.66
N GLY A 100 5.42 -28.06 16.81
CA GLY A 100 4.98 -26.72 17.23
C GLY A 100 5.94 -25.64 16.77
N ARG A 101 5.66 -24.39 17.22
CA ARG A 101 6.51 -23.24 16.92
C ARG A 101 7.78 -23.31 17.79
N ARG A 102 8.92 -23.10 17.16
CA ARG A 102 10.17 -22.90 17.92
C ARG A 102 10.18 -21.44 18.38
N THR A 103 10.02 -21.24 19.67
CA THR A 103 10.15 -19.94 20.33
C THR A 103 11.18 -20.06 21.44
N ALA A 104 11.96 -19.03 21.63
CA ALA A 104 12.85 -18.85 22.78
C ALA A 104 12.16 -17.99 23.85
N PRO A 105 12.68 -17.95 25.08
CA PRO A 105 12.28 -16.94 26.06
C PRO A 105 12.39 -15.53 25.49
N THR A 106 11.49 -14.64 25.89
CA THR A 106 11.51 -13.25 25.44
C THR A 106 12.82 -12.58 25.84
N VAL A 107 13.51 -12.01 24.86
CA VAL A 107 14.72 -11.21 25.08
C VAL A 107 14.32 -9.74 25.13
N PRO A 108 14.60 -9.04 26.25
CA PRO A 108 14.38 -7.60 26.35
C PRO A 108 15.21 -6.83 25.32
N LEU A 109 14.70 -5.68 24.88
CA LEU A 109 15.40 -4.84 23.90
C LEU A 109 16.80 -4.41 24.40
N GLY A 110 16.94 -4.11 25.70
CA GLY A 110 18.22 -3.73 26.33
C GLY A 110 19.27 -4.84 26.35
N GLU A 111 18.87 -6.11 26.17
CA GLU A 111 19.78 -7.24 26.08
C GLU A 111 20.07 -7.66 24.62
N THR A 112 19.41 -7.03 23.67
CA THR A 112 19.62 -7.25 22.22
C THR A 112 20.77 -6.38 21.73
N PRO A 113 21.75 -6.94 20.98
CA PRO A 113 22.88 -6.15 20.49
C PRO A 113 22.42 -4.92 19.68
N PRO A 114 22.93 -3.71 19.95
CA PRO A 114 22.50 -2.48 19.29
C PRO A 114 22.67 -2.51 17.76
N TYR A 115 23.66 -3.23 17.25
CA TYR A 115 23.87 -3.37 15.81
C TYR A 115 22.81 -4.28 15.15
N LEU A 116 22.26 -5.28 15.87
CA LEU A 116 21.14 -6.07 15.37
C LEU A 116 19.87 -5.21 15.27
N ILE A 117 19.56 -4.43 16.30
CA ILE A 117 18.45 -3.48 16.29
C ILE A 117 18.58 -2.54 15.10
N LYS A 118 19.76 -1.94 14.91
CA LYS A 118 20.03 -1.02 13.79
C LYS A 118 19.90 -1.71 12.43
N ALA A 119 20.36 -2.96 12.30
CA ALA A 119 20.24 -3.74 11.06
C ALA A 119 18.75 -3.99 10.71
N VAL A 120 17.96 -4.44 11.69
CA VAL A 120 16.52 -4.66 11.52
C VAL A 120 15.80 -3.37 11.12
N LEU A 121 16.05 -2.27 11.83
CA LEU A 121 15.44 -0.98 11.50
C LEU A 121 15.86 -0.50 10.10
N ALA A 122 17.12 -0.68 9.73
CA ALA A 122 17.62 -0.28 8.42
C ALA A 122 16.99 -1.07 7.26
N THR A 123 16.65 -2.33 7.49
CA THR A 123 16.08 -3.23 6.50
C THR A 123 14.57 -3.05 6.41
N GLU A 124 13.88 -3.08 7.56
CA GLU A 124 12.43 -3.18 7.62
C GLU A 124 11.72 -1.83 7.72
N ASP A 125 12.25 -0.92 8.57
CA ASP A 125 11.58 0.34 8.87
C ASP A 125 12.54 1.40 9.40
N ARG A 126 13.27 2.07 8.51
CA ARG A 126 14.33 3.03 8.85
C ARG A 126 13.87 4.18 9.74
N ARG A 127 12.59 4.52 9.68
CA ARG A 127 12.00 5.65 10.38
C ARG A 127 11.00 5.23 11.45
N PHE A 128 11.14 4.00 11.96
CA PHE A 128 10.23 3.40 12.92
C PHE A 128 9.88 4.31 14.10
N TYR A 129 10.88 5.00 14.64
CA TYR A 129 10.69 5.93 15.77
C TYR A 129 10.13 7.30 15.40
N GLU A 130 10.00 7.61 14.09
CA GLU A 130 9.59 8.93 13.59
C GLU A 130 8.12 8.97 13.15
N HIS A 131 7.44 7.83 13.02
CA HIS A 131 6.05 7.76 12.56
C HIS A 131 5.16 6.98 13.51
N GLY A 132 3.84 7.19 13.42
CA GLY A 132 2.81 6.55 14.27
C GLY A 132 2.15 5.36 13.60
N GLY A 133 2.88 4.26 13.38
CA GLY A 133 2.34 3.01 12.83
C GLY A 133 2.28 2.95 11.30
N PHE A 134 2.16 4.07 10.61
CA PHE A 134 2.20 4.17 9.15
C PHE A 134 3.31 5.13 8.72
N ASP A 135 4.07 4.77 7.69
CA ASP A 135 5.07 5.62 7.07
C ASP A 135 4.65 6.05 5.65
N PRO A 136 3.92 7.19 5.47
CA PRO A 136 3.52 7.64 4.15
C PRO A 136 4.71 7.92 3.22
N ARG A 137 5.83 8.38 3.77
CA ARG A 137 7.04 8.65 2.98
C ARG A 137 7.72 7.34 2.54
N GLY A 138 7.75 6.33 3.42
CA GLY A 138 8.23 4.98 3.09
C GLY A 138 7.36 4.33 2.02
N ILE A 139 6.04 4.43 2.14
CA ILE A 139 5.10 3.92 1.13
C ILE A 139 5.31 4.62 -0.21
N ALA A 140 5.46 5.95 -0.22
CA ALA A 140 5.71 6.70 -1.46
C ALA A 140 7.05 6.31 -2.10
N ARG A 141 8.11 6.14 -1.29
CA ARG A 141 9.42 5.68 -1.75
C ARG A 141 9.33 4.28 -2.34
N ALA A 142 8.75 3.32 -1.63
CA ALA A 142 8.57 1.95 -2.10
C ALA A 142 7.76 1.89 -3.40
N ALA A 143 6.68 2.66 -3.50
CA ALA A 143 5.89 2.76 -4.72
C ALA A 143 6.71 3.31 -5.89
N TRP A 144 7.53 4.32 -5.66
CA TRP A 144 8.43 4.89 -6.67
C TRP A 144 9.51 3.90 -7.12
N THR A 145 10.17 3.22 -6.15
CA THR A 145 11.20 2.21 -6.43
C THR A 145 10.62 1.06 -7.25
N ASN A 146 9.47 0.53 -6.85
CA ASN A 146 8.79 -0.56 -7.55
C ASN A 146 8.33 -0.15 -8.96
N LEU A 147 7.88 1.10 -9.14
CA LEU A 147 7.49 1.62 -10.44
C LEU A 147 8.69 1.72 -11.41
N ILE A 148 9.84 2.18 -10.93
CA ILE A 148 11.05 2.31 -11.77
C ILE A 148 11.61 0.95 -12.17
N HIS A 149 11.60 -0.02 -11.26
CA HIS A 149 12.16 -1.35 -11.51
C HIS A 149 11.16 -2.31 -12.16
N PHE A 150 9.89 -1.92 -12.33
CA PHE A 150 8.79 -2.76 -12.81
C PHE A 150 8.68 -4.09 -12.04
N ASP A 151 9.06 -4.10 -10.76
CA ASP A 151 9.07 -5.26 -9.88
C ASP A 151 8.79 -4.82 -8.43
N LEU A 152 8.39 -5.79 -7.58
CA LEU A 152 8.17 -5.58 -6.15
C LEU A 152 9.49 -5.70 -5.38
N VAL A 153 10.35 -4.69 -5.51
CA VAL A 153 11.69 -4.67 -4.90
C VAL A 153 11.67 -4.20 -3.46
N GLU A 154 10.76 -3.29 -3.10
CA GLU A 154 10.71 -2.68 -1.77
C GLU A 154 9.30 -2.80 -1.17
N GLY A 155 9.24 -3.26 0.09
CA GLY A 155 8.01 -3.31 0.88
C GLY A 155 7.72 -1.98 1.58
N GLY A 156 6.45 -1.56 1.59
CA GLY A 156 6.02 -0.34 2.30
C GLY A 156 5.35 -0.60 3.65
N SER A 157 5.46 -1.81 4.21
CA SER A 157 4.83 -2.15 5.50
C SER A 157 5.77 -1.81 6.66
N THR A 158 5.24 -1.17 7.70
CA THR A 158 6.01 -0.81 8.91
C THR A 158 6.17 -2.01 9.86
N ILE A 159 7.10 -1.92 10.80
CA ILE A 159 7.28 -2.92 11.88
C ILE A 159 5.97 -3.10 12.65
N THR A 160 5.25 -2.04 13.00
CA THR A 160 3.98 -2.14 13.73
C THR A 160 2.91 -2.89 12.93
N GLN A 161 2.82 -2.66 11.61
CA GLN A 161 1.93 -3.41 10.73
C GLN A 161 2.31 -4.89 10.65
N GLN A 162 3.60 -5.21 10.66
CA GLN A 162 4.06 -6.59 10.68
C GLN A 162 3.73 -7.28 12.01
N VAL A 163 3.87 -6.59 13.15
CA VAL A 163 3.43 -7.09 14.47
C VAL A 163 1.92 -7.36 14.45
N ALA A 164 1.11 -6.41 13.98
CA ALA A 164 -0.33 -6.56 13.86
C ALA A 164 -0.70 -7.80 13.02
N LYS A 165 -0.08 -7.95 11.86
CA LYS A 165 -0.29 -9.10 10.97
C LYS A 165 0.09 -10.43 11.63
N ASN A 166 1.24 -10.50 12.28
CA ASN A 166 1.82 -11.76 12.77
C ASN A 166 1.18 -12.25 14.09
N LEU A 167 0.72 -11.33 14.94
CA LEU A 167 0.15 -11.68 16.23
C LEU A 167 -1.36 -11.89 16.20
N TYR A 168 -2.08 -11.11 15.39
CA TYR A 168 -3.53 -10.99 15.51
C TYR A 168 -4.30 -11.53 14.31
N LEU A 169 -3.66 -11.70 13.14
CA LEU A 169 -4.36 -11.99 11.90
C LEU A 169 -3.93 -13.31 11.27
N ASN A 170 -4.84 -13.90 10.52
CA ASN A 170 -4.54 -15.06 9.69
C ASN A 170 -3.81 -14.63 8.39
N HIS A 171 -3.26 -15.60 7.64
CA HIS A 171 -2.47 -15.34 6.43
C HIS A 171 -3.32 -15.10 5.17
N SER A 172 -4.63 -14.85 5.29
CA SER A 172 -5.48 -14.55 4.13
C SER A 172 -5.09 -13.21 3.49
N ARG A 173 -5.09 -13.16 2.14
CA ARG A 173 -4.77 -11.94 1.38
C ARG A 173 -6.06 -11.23 0.96
N THR A 174 -6.76 -10.62 1.90
CA THR A 174 -8.01 -9.90 1.65
C THR A 174 -7.90 -8.42 2.03
N ILE A 175 -8.68 -7.57 1.36
CA ILE A 175 -8.80 -6.14 1.73
C ILE A 175 -9.31 -6.02 3.16
N TRP A 176 -10.22 -6.91 3.54
CA TRP A 176 -10.76 -6.99 4.89
C TRP A 176 -9.67 -7.16 5.95
N ARG A 177 -8.80 -8.15 5.77
CA ARG A 177 -7.66 -8.38 6.65
C ARG A 177 -6.74 -7.15 6.70
N LYS A 178 -6.53 -6.45 5.57
CA LYS A 178 -5.70 -5.23 5.56
C LYS A 178 -6.34 -4.08 6.33
N ALA A 179 -7.67 -3.98 6.35
CA ALA A 179 -8.37 -3.03 7.19
C ALA A 179 -8.24 -3.37 8.68
N GLN A 180 -8.38 -4.64 9.06
CA GLN A 180 -8.14 -5.10 10.44
C GLN A 180 -6.69 -4.84 10.87
N GLU A 181 -5.71 -5.12 10.01
CA GLU A 181 -4.30 -4.82 10.25
C GLU A 181 -4.09 -3.33 10.55
N ALA A 182 -4.72 -2.44 9.78
CA ALA A 182 -4.62 -1.00 10.01
C ALA A 182 -5.23 -0.58 11.37
N LEU A 183 -6.39 -1.12 11.75
CA LEU A 183 -7.02 -0.84 13.04
C LEU A 183 -6.17 -1.34 14.21
N ILE A 184 -5.62 -2.55 14.11
CA ILE A 184 -4.73 -3.13 15.12
C ILE A 184 -3.43 -2.32 15.22
N THR A 185 -2.89 -1.86 14.09
CA THR A 185 -1.70 -0.99 14.06
C THR A 185 -1.93 0.29 14.85
N ILE A 186 -3.09 0.96 14.66
CA ILE A 186 -3.47 2.16 15.42
C ILE A 186 -3.60 1.83 16.91
N TRP A 187 -4.22 0.69 17.24
CA TRP A 187 -4.39 0.28 18.63
C TRP A 187 -3.03 0.01 19.30
N LEU A 188 -2.12 -0.70 18.65
CA LEU A 188 -0.76 -0.96 19.16
C LEU A 188 -0.02 0.33 19.46
N GLU A 189 -0.01 1.30 18.52
CA GLU A 189 0.68 2.58 18.70
C GLU A 189 0.09 3.45 19.80
N ASN A 190 -1.20 3.28 20.13
CA ASN A 190 -1.85 4.02 21.21
C ASN A 190 -1.70 3.36 22.59
N ASN A 191 -1.35 2.07 22.65
CA ASN A 191 -1.30 1.31 23.91
C ASN A 191 0.11 0.85 24.27
N LEU A 192 1.05 0.84 23.33
CA LEU A 192 2.43 0.40 23.54
C LEU A 192 3.43 1.48 23.11
N SER A 193 4.53 1.55 23.80
CA SER A 193 5.68 2.34 23.38
C SER A 193 6.38 1.71 22.17
N LYS A 194 7.16 2.49 21.44
CA LYS A 194 7.98 2.00 20.31
C LYS A 194 8.90 0.85 20.71
N ASP A 195 9.51 0.93 21.88
CA ASP A 195 10.40 -0.10 22.38
C ASP A 195 9.66 -1.41 22.70
N GLU A 196 8.45 -1.33 23.23
CA GLU A 196 7.59 -2.50 23.44
C GLU A 196 7.16 -3.14 22.12
N ILE A 197 6.77 -2.33 21.12
CA ILE A 197 6.43 -2.83 19.78
C ILE A 197 7.64 -3.51 19.13
N LEU A 198 8.81 -2.90 19.19
CA LEU A 198 10.04 -3.48 18.66
C LEU A 198 10.43 -4.77 19.38
N THR A 199 10.28 -4.80 20.72
CA THR A 199 10.48 -6.01 21.52
C THR A 199 9.55 -7.15 21.06
N LEU A 200 8.27 -6.86 20.86
CA LEU A 200 7.31 -7.84 20.32
C LEU A 200 7.72 -8.32 18.92
N TYR A 201 8.14 -7.40 18.05
CA TYR A 201 8.62 -7.73 16.72
C TYR A 201 9.79 -8.71 16.79
N LEU A 202 10.87 -8.35 17.48
CA LEU A 202 12.08 -9.16 17.56
C LEU A 202 11.86 -10.54 18.15
N ASN A 203 10.86 -10.68 19.04
CA ASN A 203 10.58 -11.94 19.71
C ASN A 203 9.50 -12.79 19.00
N ARG A 204 8.79 -12.26 17.98
CA ARG A 204 7.64 -12.92 17.39
C ARG A 204 7.66 -13.06 15.87
N ILE A 205 8.54 -12.33 15.20
CA ILE A 205 8.65 -12.42 13.73
C ILE A 205 9.05 -13.84 13.31
N TYR A 206 8.46 -14.31 12.20
CA TYR A 206 8.83 -15.59 11.62
C TYR A 206 10.18 -15.48 10.92
N MET A 207 11.10 -16.37 11.26
CA MET A 207 12.50 -16.36 10.84
C MET A 207 12.87 -17.58 9.97
N GLY A 208 11.88 -18.25 9.40
CA GLY A 208 12.13 -19.46 8.62
C GLY A 208 12.29 -20.72 9.48
N ALA A 209 12.24 -21.90 8.84
CA ALA A 209 12.39 -23.22 9.45
C ALA A 209 11.55 -23.48 10.72
N GLY A 210 10.39 -22.80 10.85
CA GLY A 210 9.52 -22.93 12.02
C GLY A 210 9.97 -22.12 13.24
N ASN A 211 11.01 -21.27 13.10
CA ASN A 211 11.51 -20.43 14.17
C ASN A 211 10.74 -19.10 14.22
N TYR A 212 10.40 -18.67 15.43
CA TYR A 212 9.71 -17.41 15.71
C TYR A 212 10.52 -16.63 16.73
N GLY A 213 10.94 -15.41 16.36
CA GLY A 213 11.80 -14.52 17.11
C GLY A 213 13.29 -14.71 16.80
N MET A 214 14.03 -13.62 17.00
CA MET A 214 15.45 -13.54 16.67
C MET A 214 16.31 -14.48 17.52
N ASP A 215 15.97 -14.72 18.80
CA ASP A 215 16.74 -15.62 19.66
C ASP A 215 16.57 -17.08 19.24
N ALA A 216 15.34 -17.52 18.94
CA ALA A 216 15.12 -18.86 18.41
C ALA A 216 15.86 -19.08 17.08
N ALA A 217 15.88 -18.07 16.21
CA ALA A 217 16.63 -18.10 14.97
C ALA A 217 18.14 -18.14 15.19
N ALA A 218 18.68 -17.33 16.09
CA ALA A 218 20.10 -17.33 16.44
C ALA A 218 20.55 -18.68 16.97
N GLN A 219 19.75 -19.29 17.86
CA GLN A 219 20.02 -20.62 18.37
C GLN A 219 19.98 -21.69 17.25
N TYR A 220 19.02 -21.58 16.34
CA TYR A 220 18.87 -22.55 15.24
C TYR A 220 19.97 -22.45 14.17
N TYR A 221 20.29 -21.23 13.73
CA TYR A 221 21.23 -21.00 12.64
C TYR A 221 22.69 -20.92 13.09
N PHE A 222 22.94 -20.46 14.33
CA PHE A 222 24.29 -20.17 14.82
C PHE A 222 24.65 -20.90 16.14
N GLY A 223 23.71 -21.64 16.74
CA GLY A 223 23.96 -22.40 17.99
C GLY A 223 24.22 -21.52 19.21
N LYS A 224 23.78 -20.26 19.22
CA LYS A 224 24.02 -19.31 20.32
C LYS A 224 22.81 -18.39 20.53
N SER A 225 22.79 -17.72 21.70
CA SER A 225 21.78 -16.71 21.98
C SER A 225 21.94 -15.50 21.05
N VAL A 226 20.83 -14.81 20.79
CA VAL A 226 20.82 -13.53 20.05
C VAL A 226 21.68 -12.47 20.72
N ARG A 227 21.92 -12.60 22.03
CA ARG A 227 22.80 -11.70 22.81
C ARG A 227 24.26 -11.75 22.36
N ASP A 228 24.67 -12.92 21.84
CA ASP A 228 26.07 -13.24 21.51
C ASP A 228 26.33 -13.26 20.00
N VAL A 229 25.35 -12.86 19.17
CA VAL A 229 25.54 -12.84 17.71
C VAL A 229 26.56 -11.76 17.32
N SER A 230 27.40 -12.09 16.36
CA SER A 230 28.33 -11.14 15.75
C SER A 230 27.62 -10.20 14.77
N LEU A 231 28.31 -9.14 14.34
CA LEU A 231 27.76 -8.20 13.35
C LEU A 231 27.34 -8.86 12.03
N PRO A 232 28.13 -9.78 11.43
CA PRO A 232 27.69 -10.52 10.21
C PRO A 232 26.44 -11.38 10.46
N GLU A 233 26.37 -12.08 11.61
CA GLU A 233 25.22 -12.89 11.97
C GLU A 233 23.95 -12.03 12.19
N ALA A 234 24.12 -10.86 12.81
CA ALA A 234 23.04 -9.88 12.96
C ALA A 234 22.52 -9.37 11.61
N ALA A 235 23.40 -9.13 10.65
CA ALA A 235 23.00 -8.73 9.31
C ALA A 235 22.24 -9.85 8.57
N ILE A 236 22.64 -11.11 8.75
CA ILE A 236 21.91 -12.27 8.22
C ILE A 236 20.53 -12.36 8.86
N LEU A 237 20.43 -12.29 10.20
CA LEU A 237 19.13 -12.32 10.89
C LEU A 237 18.21 -11.19 10.44
N ALA A 238 18.70 -10.00 10.24
CA ALA A 238 17.91 -8.85 9.81
C ALA A 238 17.38 -8.98 8.37
N GLY A 239 17.96 -9.85 7.56
CA GLY A 239 17.55 -10.10 6.19
C GLY A 239 16.68 -11.36 5.98
N LEU A 240 16.31 -12.08 7.04
CA LEU A 240 15.48 -13.28 6.94
C LEU A 240 13.96 -13.04 6.88
N PRO A 241 13.38 -11.99 7.51
CA PRO A 241 11.94 -11.72 7.50
C PRO A 241 11.31 -11.48 6.14
#